data_0ba10f93d2e680157a4a6a097d32ed8d
#
_entry.id   0ba10f93d2e680157a4a6a097d32ed8d
#
_cell.length_a   1.000
_cell.length_b   1.000
_cell.length_c   1.000
_cell.angle_alpha   90.00
_cell.angle_beta   90.00
_cell.angle_gamma   90.00
#
_symmetry.space_group_name_H-M   'P 1'
#
loop_
_entity.id
_entity.type
_entity.pdbx_description
1 polymer ?
#
loop_
_entity_poly.entity_id
_entity_poly.type
_entity_poly.pdbx_seq_one_letter_code
_entity_poly.pdbx_strand_id
1 'polypeptide(L)'
;LKQLDGLGPNGETIMDYSIYDAIQAGFGKIVFVIRKDFEDQFREKILSKYEGHIPAELCFQALDDLPEGFSVPEGREKPWGTNHAVLMAKDIIKEPFCVINCDDFYNRDCFMVIGKFLSELPEGSKNRYAMVGFRVGNTLSDNGTVARGICSKDANENLTTCVERTE
;
A
#
# COMPACT_ATOMS: atom_id res chain seq x y z
N LEU A 1 14.18 7.87 -8.86
CA LEU A 1 13.13 7.17 -8.10
C LEU A 1 12.77 5.92 -8.89
N LYS A 2 13.29 4.76 -8.50
CA LYS A 2 13.01 3.47 -9.17
C LYS A 2 11.51 3.16 -9.28
N GLN A 3 10.70 3.64 -8.33
CA GLN A 3 9.25 3.44 -8.34
C GLN A 3 8.51 4.18 -9.47
N LEU A 4 9.19 5.13 -10.14
CA LEU A 4 8.63 5.90 -11.25
C LEU A 4 9.15 5.44 -12.61
N ASP A 5 9.97 4.39 -12.65
CA ASP A 5 10.48 3.84 -13.91
C ASP A 5 9.37 3.08 -14.61
N GLY A 6 9.13 3.44 -15.87
CA GLY A 6 8.14 2.75 -16.69
C GLY A 6 8.63 1.37 -17.09
N LEU A 7 7.82 0.35 -16.84
CA LEU A 7 8.08 -1.05 -17.17
C LEU A 7 7.14 -1.57 -18.27
N GLY A 8 5.99 -0.93 -18.41
CA GLY A 8 5.00 -1.27 -19.42
C GLY A 8 5.37 -0.75 -20.83
N PRO A 9 4.70 -1.27 -21.86
CA PRO A 9 4.99 -0.95 -23.27
C PRO A 9 4.81 0.54 -23.63
N ASN A 10 4.00 1.29 -22.85
CA ASN A 10 3.79 2.72 -23.03
C ASN A 10 4.37 3.55 -21.87
N GLY A 11 5.25 2.97 -21.06
CA GLY A 11 5.87 3.62 -19.92
C GLY A 11 5.06 3.54 -18.62
N GLU A 12 4.10 2.61 -18.53
CA GLU A 12 3.37 2.37 -17.29
C GLU A 12 4.30 1.86 -16.20
N THR A 13 4.11 2.36 -14.98
CA THR A 13 4.78 1.88 -13.77
C THR A 13 4.03 0.69 -13.17
N ILE A 14 4.65 -0.06 -12.24
CA ILE A 14 3.95 -1.11 -11.46
C ILE A 14 2.72 -0.54 -10.75
N MET A 15 2.85 0.67 -10.23
CA MET A 15 1.77 1.37 -9.55
C MET A 15 0.58 1.67 -10.49
N ASP A 16 0.82 2.00 -11.76
CA ASP A 16 -0.26 2.25 -12.73
C ASP A 16 -1.12 1.00 -12.94
N TYR A 17 -0.51 -0.20 -13.00
CA TYR A 17 -1.25 -1.47 -13.05
C TYR A 17 -2.07 -1.71 -11.78
N SER A 18 -1.49 -1.49 -10.61
CA SER A 18 -2.19 -1.64 -9.33
C SER A 18 -3.39 -0.70 -9.22
N ILE A 19 -3.24 0.55 -9.65
CA ILE A 19 -4.33 1.54 -9.64
C ILE A 19 -5.44 1.16 -10.63
N TYR A 20 -5.07 0.72 -11.83
CA TYR A 20 -6.05 0.24 -12.79
C TYR A 20 -6.87 -0.92 -12.23
N ASP A 21 -6.21 -1.93 -11.65
CA ASP A 21 -6.88 -3.09 -11.05
C ASP A 21 -7.74 -2.70 -9.85
N ALA A 22 -7.29 -1.75 -9.02
CA ALA A 22 -8.08 -1.21 -7.91
C ALA A 22 -9.38 -0.53 -8.39
N ILE A 23 -9.30 0.29 -9.45
CA ILE A 23 -10.48 0.90 -10.07
C ILE A 23 -11.47 -0.18 -10.55
N GLN A 24 -10.97 -1.21 -11.23
CA GLN A 24 -11.81 -2.33 -11.70
C GLN A 24 -12.42 -3.13 -10.55
N ALA A 25 -11.80 -3.15 -9.38
CA ALA A 25 -12.32 -3.78 -8.17
C ALA A 25 -13.29 -2.89 -7.35
N GLY A 26 -13.55 -1.66 -7.82
CA GLY A 26 -14.53 -0.75 -7.21
C GLY A 26 -13.98 0.22 -6.18
N PHE A 27 -12.64 0.36 -6.07
CA PHE A 27 -12.06 1.40 -5.23
C PHE A 27 -12.33 2.79 -5.85
N GLY A 28 -12.84 3.71 -5.04
CA GLY A 28 -13.31 5.02 -5.49
C GLY A 28 -12.36 6.19 -5.19
N LYS A 29 -11.25 5.95 -4.49
CA LYS A 29 -10.27 6.98 -4.14
C LYS A 29 -8.89 6.37 -3.94
N ILE A 30 -7.85 7.14 -4.26
CA ILE A 30 -6.45 6.81 -3.98
C ILE A 30 -5.87 7.87 -3.04
N VAL A 31 -5.08 7.42 -2.07
CA VAL A 31 -4.27 8.30 -1.22
C VAL A 31 -2.82 7.87 -1.34
N PHE A 32 -1.99 8.75 -1.85
CA PHE A 32 -0.54 8.54 -1.93
C PHE A 32 0.14 9.10 -0.70
N VAL A 33 0.87 8.27 0.01
CA VAL A 33 1.71 8.70 1.13
C VAL A 33 3.14 8.89 0.63
N ILE A 34 3.59 10.12 0.60
CA ILE A 34 4.92 10.50 0.08
C ILE A 34 5.66 11.40 1.07
N ARG A 35 6.93 11.65 0.82
CA ARG A 35 7.67 12.71 1.51
C ARG A 35 7.37 14.06 0.85
N LYS A 36 7.34 15.11 1.65
CA LYS A 36 7.01 16.46 1.18
C LYS A 36 7.94 16.99 0.09
N ASP A 37 9.22 16.65 0.15
CA ASP A 37 10.23 17.05 -0.82
C ASP A 37 10.03 16.49 -2.23
N PHE A 38 9.15 15.50 -2.40
CA PHE A 38 8.78 14.93 -3.70
C PHE A 38 7.46 15.46 -4.26
N GLU A 39 6.78 16.36 -3.57
CA GLU A 39 5.41 16.78 -3.93
C GLU A 39 5.30 17.28 -5.37
N ASP A 40 6.10 18.28 -5.75
CA ASP A 40 5.99 18.93 -7.07
C ASP A 40 6.21 17.93 -8.20
N GLN A 41 7.28 17.13 -8.08
CA GLN A 41 7.60 16.10 -9.07
C GLN A 41 6.53 15.02 -9.13
N PHE A 42 5.95 14.64 -7.99
CA PHE A 42 4.91 13.62 -7.92
C PHE A 42 3.60 14.13 -8.52
N ARG A 43 3.23 15.37 -8.25
CA ARG A 43 2.05 16.02 -8.88
C ARG A 43 2.16 16.06 -10.38
N GLU A 44 3.29 16.51 -10.91
CA GLU A 44 3.51 16.63 -12.34
C GLU A 44 3.54 15.28 -13.06
N LYS A 45 4.27 14.29 -12.53
CA LYS A 45 4.55 13.04 -13.25
C LYS A 45 3.57 11.90 -12.96
N ILE A 46 2.94 11.91 -11.80
CA ILE A 46 2.13 10.80 -11.32
C ILE A 46 0.67 11.21 -11.16
N LEU A 47 0.40 12.22 -10.33
CA LEU A 47 -0.96 12.58 -10.00
C LEU A 47 -1.75 13.03 -11.24
N SER A 48 -1.11 13.74 -12.15
CA SER A 48 -1.70 14.19 -13.42
C SER A 48 -2.23 13.04 -14.30
N LYS A 49 -1.65 11.85 -14.19
CA LYS A 49 -2.10 10.67 -14.95
C LYS A 49 -3.51 10.20 -14.55
N TYR A 50 -3.91 10.49 -13.31
CA TYR A 50 -5.17 9.99 -12.76
C TYR A 50 -6.29 11.03 -12.76
N GLU A 51 -5.99 12.25 -13.21
CA GLU A 51 -7.00 13.31 -13.36
C GLU A 51 -8.13 12.85 -14.28
N GLY A 52 -9.38 12.97 -13.81
CA GLY A 52 -10.56 12.52 -14.54
C GLY A 52 -10.82 11.00 -14.52
N HIS A 53 -9.92 10.19 -13.96
CA HIS A 53 -10.08 8.73 -13.85
C HIS A 53 -10.51 8.29 -12.45
N ILE A 54 -9.89 8.83 -11.41
CA ILE A 54 -10.19 8.53 -10.02
C ILE A 54 -9.73 9.69 -9.12
N PRO A 55 -10.50 10.08 -8.10
CA PRO A 55 -10.04 11.01 -7.08
C PRO A 55 -8.74 10.54 -6.44
N ALA A 56 -7.73 11.40 -6.42
CA ALA A 56 -6.43 11.09 -5.88
C ALA A 56 -5.93 12.22 -4.97
N GLU A 57 -5.49 11.88 -3.76
CA GLU A 57 -5.02 12.81 -2.75
C GLU A 57 -3.59 12.50 -2.33
N LEU A 58 -2.85 13.52 -1.90
CA LEU A 58 -1.52 13.38 -1.32
C LEU A 58 -1.59 13.47 0.19
N CYS A 59 -0.82 12.63 0.85
CA CYS A 59 -0.54 12.64 2.27
C CYS A 59 0.96 12.63 2.48
N PHE A 60 1.44 13.33 3.50
CA PHE A 60 2.88 13.49 3.71
C PHE A 60 3.34 12.77 4.96
N GLN A 61 4.39 11.97 4.81
CA GLN A 61 5.08 11.36 5.93
C GLN A 61 6.29 12.23 6.31
N ALA A 62 6.27 12.78 7.52
CA ALA A 62 7.39 13.54 8.10
C ALA A 62 7.92 12.82 9.35
N LEU A 63 9.21 13.01 9.66
CA LEU A 63 9.84 12.36 10.82
C LEU A 63 9.29 12.85 12.16
N ASP A 64 8.92 14.12 12.21
CA ASP A 64 8.45 14.85 13.39
C ASP A 64 6.92 14.79 13.57
N ASP A 65 6.19 14.25 12.60
CA ASP A 65 4.74 14.03 12.72
C ASP A 65 4.48 12.74 13.50
N LEU A 66 4.52 12.84 14.81
CA LEU A 66 4.39 11.72 15.73
C LEU A 66 3.16 11.90 16.64
N PRO A 67 2.56 10.81 17.12
CA PRO A 67 1.54 10.87 18.15
C PRO A 67 2.06 11.53 19.43
N GLU A 68 1.13 12.08 20.22
CA GLU A 68 1.45 12.68 21.50
C GLU A 68 2.25 11.72 22.41
N GLY A 69 3.28 12.24 23.07
CA GLY A 69 4.16 11.47 23.94
C GLY A 69 5.34 10.79 23.24
N PHE A 70 5.47 10.92 21.91
CA PHE A 70 6.62 10.43 21.16
C PHE A 70 7.47 11.58 20.64
N SER A 71 8.78 11.34 20.52
CA SER A 71 9.73 12.28 19.93
C SER A 71 10.71 11.56 19.00
N VAL A 72 11.27 12.31 18.09
CA VAL A 72 12.30 11.79 17.17
C VAL A 72 13.57 11.53 17.97
N PRO A 73 14.14 10.32 17.97
CA PRO A 73 15.44 10.06 18.59
C PRO A 73 16.54 10.89 17.96
N GLU A 74 17.51 11.33 18.76
CA GLU A 74 18.66 12.08 18.27
C GLU A 74 19.39 11.33 17.14
N GLY A 75 19.72 12.01 16.07
CA GLY A 75 20.42 11.45 14.91
C GLY A 75 19.58 10.57 13.98
N ARG A 76 18.25 10.47 14.17
CA ARG A 76 17.41 9.71 13.26
C ARG A 76 17.13 10.52 11.99
N GLU A 77 17.56 9.98 10.85
CA GLU A 77 17.28 10.55 9.51
C GLU A 77 16.34 9.67 8.68
N LYS A 78 16.27 8.37 8.99
CA LYS A 78 15.44 7.43 8.22
C LYS A 78 13.95 7.61 8.54
N PRO A 79 13.07 7.57 7.51
CA PRO A 79 11.64 7.57 7.72
C PRO A 79 11.19 6.45 8.66
N TRP A 80 10.05 6.64 9.29
CA TRP A 80 9.37 5.59 10.03
C TRP A 80 8.82 4.51 9.07
N GLY A 81 8.46 3.36 9.61
CA GLY A 81 7.94 2.25 8.83
C GLY A 81 6.53 2.47 8.26
N THR A 82 6.00 1.44 7.60
CA THR A 82 4.71 1.44 6.90
C THR A 82 3.54 1.84 7.80
N ASN A 83 3.51 1.38 9.06
CA ASN A 83 2.44 1.74 9.98
C ASN A 83 2.35 3.25 10.22
N HIS A 84 3.48 3.93 10.30
CA HIS A 84 3.50 5.39 10.42
C HIS A 84 2.98 6.06 9.14
N ALA A 85 3.36 5.55 7.97
CA ALA A 85 2.84 6.06 6.71
C ALA A 85 1.30 5.96 6.65
N VAL A 86 0.74 4.82 7.07
CA VAL A 86 -0.72 4.63 7.15
C VAL A 86 -1.36 5.59 8.15
N LEU A 87 -0.71 5.84 9.30
CA LEU A 87 -1.20 6.75 10.32
C LEU A 87 -1.34 8.20 9.80
N MET A 88 -0.44 8.63 8.91
CA MET A 88 -0.51 9.97 8.31
C MET A 88 -1.81 10.19 7.51
N ALA A 89 -2.39 9.13 6.96
CA ALA A 89 -3.63 9.21 6.20
C ALA A 89 -4.92 9.21 7.05
N LYS A 90 -4.83 9.15 8.38
CA LYS A 90 -5.97 9.02 9.33
C LYS A 90 -7.05 10.09 9.17
N ASP A 91 -6.65 11.30 8.77
CA ASP A 91 -7.57 12.44 8.62
C ASP A 91 -8.17 12.54 7.22
N ILE A 92 -7.58 11.85 6.25
CA ILE A 92 -8.00 11.82 4.85
C ILE A 92 -8.90 10.61 4.55
N ILE A 93 -8.57 9.45 5.12
CA ILE A 93 -9.31 8.20 4.89
C ILE A 93 -10.32 7.98 6.02
N LYS A 94 -11.59 7.90 5.66
CA LYS A 94 -12.70 7.65 6.61
C LYS A 94 -13.49 6.39 6.25
N GLU A 95 -13.24 5.82 5.08
CA GLU A 95 -13.85 4.61 4.56
C GLU A 95 -12.97 3.38 4.81
N PRO A 96 -13.50 2.14 4.68
CA PRO A 96 -12.68 0.95 4.60
C PRO A 96 -11.63 1.08 3.49
N PHE A 97 -10.39 0.69 3.75
CA PHE A 97 -9.30 0.93 2.83
C PHE A 97 -8.34 -0.26 2.73
N CYS A 98 -7.60 -0.32 1.64
CA CYS A 98 -6.51 -1.26 1.40
C CYS A 98 -5.17 -0.50 1.36
N VAL A 99 -4.12 -1.12 1.89
CA VAL A 99 -2.75 -0.60 1.83
C VAL A 99 -1.94 -1.48 0.89
N ILE A 100 -1.23 -0.86 -0.04
CA ILE A 100 -0.31 -1.53 -0.95
C ILE A 100 1.04 -0.79 -0.99
N ASN A 101 2.10 -1.49 -1.34
CA ASN A 101 3.37 -0.87 -1.71
C ASN A 101 3.31 -0.45 -3.19
N CYS A 102 3.91 0.67 -3.53
CA CYS A 102 3.87 1.20 -4.90
C CYS A 102 4.80 0.46 -5.88
N ASP A 103 5.69 -0.37 -5.39
CA ASP A 103 6.71 -1.13 -6.13
C ASP A 103 6.49 -2.65 -6.14
N ASP A 104 5.37 -3.11 -5.57
CA ASP A 104 4.96 -4.51 -5.62
C ASP A 104 3.84 -4.72 -6.65
N PHE A 105 3.90 -5.84 -7.38
CA PHE A 105 2.85 -6.26 -8.30
C PHE A 105 1.91 -7.26 -7.63
N TYR A 106 0.63 -6.89 -7.48
CA TYR A 106 -0.35 -7.69 -6.72
C TYR A 106 -1.27 -8.53 -7.60
N ASN A 107 -1.39 -8.23 -8.89
CA ASN A 107 -2.36 -8.83 -9.81
C ASN A 107 -3.83 -8.48 -9.46
N ARG A 108 -4.67 -8.53 -10.48
CA ARG A 108 -6.10 -8.17 -10.43
C ARG A 108 -6.89 -8.93 -9.36
N ASP A 109 -6.67 -10.24 -9.26
CA ASP A 109 -7.43 -11.09 -8.33
C ASP A 109 -7.26 -10.63 -6.86
N CYS A 110 -6.08 -10.12 -6.49
CA CYS A 110 -5.84 -9.56 -5.17
C CYS A 110 -6.81 -8.41 -4.87
N PHE A 111 -6.93 -7.46 -5.80
CA PHE A 111 -7.83 -6.30 -5.63
C PHE A 111 -9.31 -6.71 -5.61
N MET A 112 -9.70 -7.68 -6.44
CA MET A 112 -11.07 -8.19 -6.44
C MET A 112 -11.44 -8.85 -5.12
N VAL A 113 -10.56 -9.67 -4.56
CA VAL A 113 -10.77 -10.35 -3.27
C VAL A 113 -10.86 -9.36 -2.12
N ILE A 114 -9.88 -8.45 -2.00
CA ILE A 114 -9.87 -7.49 -0.88
C ILE A 114 -10.98 -6.44 -1.04
N GLY A 115 -11.27 -5.99 -2.26
CA GLY A 115 -12.36 -5.06 -2.55
C GLY A 115 -13.71 -5.64 -2.17
N LYS A 116 -13.96 -6.91 -2.51
CA LYS A 116 -15.16 -7.62 -2.09
C LYS A 116 -15.28 -7.68 -0.56
N PHE A 117 -14.23 -8.09 0.15
CA PHE A 117 -14.23 -8.13 1.62
C PHE A 117 -14.58 -6.76 2.21
N LEU A 118 -13.96 -5.68 1.72
CA LEU A 118 -14.19 -4.34 2.24
C LEU A 118 -15.62 -3.85 1.96
N SER A 119 -16.19 -4.15 0.79
CA SER A 119 -17.54 -3.75 0.41
C SER A 119 -18.64 -4.51 1.17
N GLU A 120 -18.36 -5.69 1.68
CA GLU A 120 -19.29 -6.53 2.46
C GLU A 120 -19.23 -6.23 3.97
N LEU A 121 -18.35 -5.34 4.43
CA LEU A 121 -18.28 -4.96 5.84
C LEU A 121 -19.55 -4.23 6.25
N PRO A 122 -20.21 -4.62 7.37
CA PRO A 122 -21.33 -3.86 7.91
C PRO A 122 -20.92 -2.43 8.24
N GLU A 123 -21.86 -1.50 8.07
CA GLU A 123 -21.66 -0.10 8.45
C GLU A 123 -21.22 0.03 9.91
N GLY A 124 -20.23 0.87 10.17
CA GLY A 124 -19.67 1.07 11.51
C GLY A 124 -18.76 -0.05 12.00
N SER A 125 -18.42 -1.03 11.15
CA SER A 125 -17.44 -2.07 11.50
C SER A 125 -16.12 -1.48 11.99
N LYS A 126 -15.60 -2.02 13.09
CA LYS A 126 -14.31 -1.61 13.67
C LYS A 126 -13.44 -2.84 13.90
N ASN A 127 -12.12 -2.65 13.84
CA ASN A 127 -11.13 -3.69 14.14
C ASN A 127 -11.31 -4.95 13.26
N ARG A 128 -11.73 -4.76 12.02
CA ARG A 128 -11.80 -5.83 11.02
C ARG A 128 -10.64 -5.64 10.05
N TYR A 129 -9.78 -6.65 10.00
CA TYR A 129 -8.56 -6.64 9.19
C TYR A 129 -8.57 -7.85 8.29
N ALA A 130 -8.05 -7.70 7.09
CA ALA A 130 -7.83 -8.78 6.15
C ALA A 130 -6.52 -8.56 5.39
N MET A 131 -5.97 -9.63 4.87
CA MET A 131 -4.83 -9.58 3.96
C MET A 131 -5.01 -10.65 2.88
N VAL A 132 -4.46 -10.40 1.71
CA VAL A 132 -4.40 -11.39 0.63
C VAL A 132 -3.04 -12.07 0.70
N GLY A 133 -3.05 -13.38 0.98
CA GLY A 133 -1.85 -14.20 1.00
C GLY A 133 -1.49 -14.72 -0.40
N PHE A 134 -0.22 -14.65 -0.75
CA PHE A 134 0.34 -15.21 -1.98
C PHE A 134 1.04 -16.52 -1.68
N ARG A 135 1.04 -17.44 -2.62
CA ARG A 135 1.84 -18.67 -2.50
C ARG A 135 3.33 -18.28 -2.53
N VAL A 136 4.08 -18.69 -1.51
CA VAL A 136 5.49 -18.31 -1.38
C VAL A 136 6.32 -18.63 -2.62
N GLY A 137 6.10 -19.79 -3.25
CA GLY A 137 6.79 -20.17 -4.49
C GLY A 137 6.61 -19.20 -5.66
N ASN A 138 5.53 -18.39 -5.66
CA ASN A 138 5.30 -17.34 -6.68
C ASN A 138 5.95 -16.00 -6.33
N THR A 139 6.62 -15.91 -5.17
CA THR A 139 7.22 -14.67 -4.67
C THR A 139 8.73 -14.77 -4.49
N LEU A 140 9.31 -15.89 -4.86
CA LEU A 140 10.76 -16.10 -4.83
C LEU A 140 11.43 -15.42 -6.04
N SER A 141 12.72 -15.18 -5.94
CA SER A 141 13.53 -14.55 -6.99
C SER A 141 14.66 -15.47 -7.40
N ASP A 142 14.86 -15.61 -8.71
CA ASP A 142 16.04 -16.31 -9.27
C ASP A 142 17.32 -15.46 -9.18
N ASN A 143 17.19 -14.19 -8.78
CA ASN A 143 18.29 -13.21 -8.78
C ASN A 143 18.75 -12.79 -7.37
N GLY A 144 18.63 -13.67 -6.39
CA GLY A 144 19.09 -13.43 -5.03
C GLY A 144 18.07 -13.70 -3.94
N THR A 145 18.50 -13.57 -2.69
CA THR A 145 17.66 -13.81 -1.51
C THR A 145 16.58 -12.77 -1.36
N VAL A 146 15.42 -13.20 -0.92
CA VAL A 146 14.27 -12.34 -0.62
C VAL A 146 13.76 -12.62 0.79
N ALA A 147 13.30 -11.56 1.49
CA ALA A 147 12.61 -11.69 2.76
C ALA A 147 11.09 -11.78 2.52
N ARG A 148 10.45 -12.75 3.17
CA ARG A 148 8.99 -12.97 3.07
C ARG A 148 8.38 -13.25 4.43
N GLY A 149 7.22 -12.65 4.69
CA GLY A 149 6.38 -12.98 5.83
C GLY A 149 5.62 -14.29 5.58
N ILE A 150 6.10 -15.38 6.16
CA ILE A 150 5.43 -16.69 6.05
C ILE A 150 4.25 -16.72 7.01
N CYS A 151 3.06 -16.80 6.44
CA CYS A 151 1.80 -16.75 7.16
C CYS A 151 1.19 -18.15 7.36
N SER A 152 0.65 -18.39 8.54
CA SER A 152 -0.20 -19.56 8.83
C SER A 152 -1.61 -19.10 9.14
N LYS A 153 -2.60 -19.96 8.81
CA LYS A 153 -4.01 -19.67 9.06
C LYS A 153 -4.69 -20.86 9.75
N ASP A 154 -5.77 -20.60 10.48
CA ASP A 154 -6.64 -21.62 11.06
C ASP A 154 -7.64 -22.16 10.03
N ALA A 155 -8.51 -23.07 10.47
CA ALA A 155 -9.55 -23.67 9.63
C ALA A 155 -10.63 -22.66 9.16
N ASN A 156 -10.72 -21.49 9.81
CA ASN A 156 -11.65 -20.41 9.47
C ASN A 156 -10.98 -19.31 8.65
N GLU A 157 -9.79 -19.58 8.10
CA GLU A 157 -8.99 -18.62 7.32
C GLU A 157 -8.45 -17.43 8.14
N ASN A 158 -8.47 -17.47 9.47
CA ASN A 158 -7.88 -16.43 10.29
C ASN A 158 -6.36 -16.57 10.35
N LEU A 159 -5.66 -15.47 10.21
CA LEU A 159 -4.21 -15.41 10.39
C LEU A 159 -3.82 -15.80 11.82
N THR A 160 -2.99 -16.81 11.97
CA THR A 160 -2.50 -17.27 13.28
C THR A 160 -1.07 -16.86 13.55
N THR A 161 -0.23 -16.86 12.53
CA THR A 161 1.17 -16.43 12.63
C THR A 161 1.63 -15.74 11.36
N CYS A 162 2.59 -14.81 11.51
CA CYS A 162 3.34 -14.23 10.41
C CYS A 162 4.81 -14.14 10.86
N VAL A 163 5.69 -14.90 10.22
CA VAL A 163 7.11 -14.97 10.59
C VAL A 163 7.95 -14.60 9.36
N GLU A 164 8.76 -13.56 9.49
CA GLU A 164 9.69 -13.18 8.43
C GLU A 164 10.78 -14.25 8.26
N ARG A 165 10.99 -14.66 7.03
CA ARG A 165 12.06 -15.58 6.61
C ARG A 165 12.82 -14.94 5.47
N THR A 166 14.13 -15.16 5.46
CA THR A 166 15.04 -14.77 4.38
C THR A 166 15.62 -16.03 3.76
N GLU A 167 15.49 -16.18 2.47
CA GLU A 167 16.07 -17.26 1.65
C GLU A 167 16.89 -16.67 0.52
#